data_6d38de7419f3e08b1c9d014b974d25db
#
_entry.id   6d38de7419f3e08b1c9d014b974d25db
#
_cell.length_a   1.000
_cell.length_b   1.000
_cell.length_c   1.000
_cell.angle_alpha   90.00
_cell.angle_beta   90.00
_cell.angle_gamma   90.00
#
_symmetry.space_group_name_H-M   'P 1'
#
loop_
_entity.id
_entity.type
_entity.pdbx_description
1 polymer ?
#
loop_
_entity_poly.entity_id
_entity_poly.type
_entity_poly.pdbx_seq_one_letter_code
_entity_poly.pdbx_strand_id
1 'polypeptide(L)'
;AECLTEPRGGSDFFGTTTTAEDKGDYFLINGQKRFIVGAEGADYFLVYAKTDPSAKPHESLTCFIVDRSPGVETKYLYGLMGCRGGGAGRLVFKDVKVPKENIVGKLNGAHAVFNTMMIPERLGTAAMTIGAARPALEIATGYSMKRKAFGTVINQFQGVSFQIAEAATLLDASRSMVYTTCRAVDTNQESNL
;
A
#
# COMPACT_ATOMS: atom_id res chain seq x y z
N ALA A 1 6.43 3.22 9.10
CA ALA A 1 6.17 3.12 7.66
C ALA A 1 6.55 1.74 7.14
N GLU A 2 5.85 1.25 6.12
CA GLU A 2 6.13 -0.03 5.51
C GLU A 2 6.98 0.13 4.24
N CYS A 3 8.02 -0.70 4.10
CA CYS A 3 9.03 -0.61 3.06
C CYS A 3 9.08 -1.88 2.20
N LEU A 4 8.14 -1.98 1.24
CA LEU A 4 8.01 -3.09 0.29
C LEU A 4 8.71 -2.77 -1.03
N THR A 5 8.14 -1.81 -1.77
CA THR A 5 8.49 -1.49 -3.15
C THR A 5 9.92 -0.98 -3.29
N GLU A 6 10.60 -1.45 -4.31
CA GLU A 6 11.95 -1.03 -4.68
C GLU A 6 11.98 -0.32 -6.04
N PRO A 7 13.08 0.36 -6.42
CA PRO A 7 13.20 0.94 -7.76
C PRO A 7 12.96 -0.05 -8.90
N ARG A 8 13.27 -1.33 -8.69
CA ARG A 8 13.06 -2.42 -9.64
C ARG A 8 11.58 -2.77 -9.84
N GLY A 9 10.78 -2.74 -8.77
CA GLY A 9 9.35 -3.10 -8.81
C GLY A 9 8.75 -3.34 -7.43
N GLY A 10 7.44 -3.52 -7.38
CA GLY A 10 6.66 -3.78 -6.16
C GLY A 10 5.92 -5.12 -6.20
N SER A 11 5.26 -5.45 -7.32
CA SER A 11 4.47 -6.67 -7.46
C SER A 11 5.29 -7.96 -7.33
N ASP A 12 6.54 -7.94 -7.74
CA ASP A 12 7.48 -9.03 -7.51
C ASP A 12 8.16 -8.87 -6.14
N PHE A 13 7.39 -9.13 -5.08
CA PHE A 13 7.84 -9.00 -3.69
C PHE A 13 9.10 -9.83 -3.39
N PHE A 14 9.15 -11.08 -3.85
CA PHE A 14 10.28 -11.97 -3.62
C PHE A 14 11.54 -11.61 -4.42
N GLY A 15 11.41 -10.76 -5.43
CA GLY A 15 12.53 -10.19 -6.15
C GLY A 15 13.23 -9.04 -5.43
N THR A 16 12.93 -8.79 -4.16
CA THR A 16 13.60 -7.79 -3.31
C THR A 16 15.12 -7.86 -3.44
N THR A 17 15.74 -6.70 -3.67
CA THR A 17 17.21 -6.54 -3.81
C THR A 17 17.87 -5.92 -2.57
N THR A 18 17.10 -5.31 -1.68
CA THR A 18 17.59 -4.89 -0.35
C THR A 18 18.08 -6.13 0.40
N THR A 19 19.30 -6.07 0.89
CA THR A 19 19.96 -7.19 1.60
C THR A 19 20.04 -6.94 3.09
N ALA A 20 20.06 -8.03 3.87
CA ALA A 20 20.36 -8.02 5.30
C ALA A 20 21.39 -9.12 5.59
N GLU A 21 22.64 -8.72 5.80
CA GLU A 21 23.75 -9.63 6.08
C GLU A 21 23.84 -9.92 7.58
N ASP A 22 23.85 -11.19 7.99
CA ASP A 22 24.03 -11.59 9.39
C ASP A 22 25.49 -11.34 9.84
N LYS A 23 25.66 -10.56 10.90
CA LYS A 23 26.96 -10.21 11.52
C LYS A 23 27.12 -10.82 12.92
N GLY A 24 26.35 -11.84 13.26
CA GLY A 24 26.34 -12.48 14.57
C GLY A 24 25.31 -11.86 15.50
N ASP A 25 25.56 -10.70 16.05
CA ASP A 25 24.66 -10.03 17.00
C ASP A 25 23.62 -9.12 16.33
N TYR A 26 23.85 -8.73 15.08
CA TYR A 26 22.99 -7.83 14.33
C TYR A 26 22.98 -8.17 12.83
N PHE A 27 22.03 -7.61 12.11
CA PHE A 27 21.99 -7.60 10.65
C PHE A 27 22.46 -6.25 10.10
N LEU A 28 23.21 -6.29 9.00
CA LEU A 28 23.62 -5.10 8.26
C LEU A 28 22.75 -4.95 7.02
N ILE A 29 21.88 -3.92 7.03
CA ILE A 29 20.91 -3.71 5.93
C ILE A 29 21.45 -2.69 4.94
N ASN A 30 21.40 -3.09 3.65
CA ASN A 30 21.78 -2.26 2.50
C ASN A 30 20.74 -2.37 1.40
N GLY A 31 20.34 -1.24 0.82
CA GLY A 31 19.38 -1.23 -0.29
C GLY A 31 18.58 0.05 -0.41
N GLN A 32 17.48 -0.04 -1.13
CA GLN A 32 16.61 1.10 -1.42
C GLN A 32 15.16 0.68 -1.47
N LYS A 33 14.29 1.53 -0.93
CA LYS A 33 12.84 1.37 -1.00
C LYS A 33 12.19 2.60 -1.63
N ARG A 34 11.12 2.40 -2.38
CA ARG A 34 10.49 3.44 -3.20
C ARG A 34 9.00 3.54 -2.92
N PHE A 35 8.43 4.74 -3.07
CA PHE A 35 7.01 5.03 -2.81
C PHE A 35 6.57 4.70 -1.38
N ILE A 36 7.48 4.92 -0.42
CA ILE A 36 7.20 4.63 0.98
C ILE A 36 6.40 5.77 1.58
N VAL A 37 5.14 5.52 1.92
CA VAL A 37 4.29 6.46 2.66
C VAL A 37 4.86 6.61 4.06
N GLY A 38 5.01 7.85 4.52
CA GLY A 38 5.68 8.16 5.79
C GLY A 38 7.20 8.24 5.71
N ALA A 39 7.82 8.13 4.52
CA ALA A 39 9.28 8.27 4.38
C ALA A 39 9.82 9.58 4.94
N GLU A 40 9.02 10.65 4.93
CA GLU A 40 9.39 11.97 5.44
C GLU A 40 9.52 11.99 6.96
N GLY A 41 8.56 11.42 7.69
CA GLY A 41 8.42 11.64 9.14
C GLY A 41 8.26 10.40 10.01
N ALA A 42 8.32 9.18 9.48
CA ALA A 42 8.22 7.98 10.32
C ALA A 42 9.47 7.79 11.16
N ASP A 43 9.32 7.41 12.42
CA ASP A 43 10.42 7.13 13.35
C ASP A 43 11.01 5.74 13.14
N TYR A 44 10.22 4.78 12.65
CA TYR A 44 10.65 3.42 12.33
C TYR A 44 9.98 2.88 11.07
N PHE A 45 10.63 1.89 10.48
CA PHE A 45 10.30 1.31 9.20
C PHE A 45 10.18 -0.20 9.30
N LEU A 46 9.14 -0.77 8.72
CA LEU A 46 9.01 -2.21 8.53
C LEU A 46 9.68 -2.56 7.20
N VAL A 47 10.86 -3.15 7.26
CA VAL A 47 11.72 -3.36 6.08
C VAL A 47 11.81 -4.84 5.73
N TYR A 48 11.46 -5.17 4.50
CA TYR A 48 11.68 -6.50 3.95
C TYR A 48 13.02 -6.55 3.22
N ALA A 49 13.90 -7.44 3.66
CA ALA A 49 15.24 -7.58 3.11
C ALA A 49 15.63 -9.04 2.90
N LYS A 50 16.50 -9.29 1.93
CA LYS A 50 17.00 -10.62 1.59
C LYS A 50 18.07 -11.04 2.58
N THR A 51 17.78 -12.09 3.33
CA THR A 51 18.68 -12.70 4.32
C THR A 51 19.36 -13.97 3.81
N ASP A 52 18.71 -14.69 2.89
CA ASP A 52 19.30 -15.88 2.25
C ASP A 52 19.10 -15.83 0.72
N PRO A 53 20.12 -15.40 -0.04
CA PRO A 53 20.04 -15.33 -1.49
C PRO A 53 20.04 -16.70 -2.18
N SER A 54 20.41 -17.78 -1.47
CA SER A 54 20.47 -19.14 -1.99
C SER A 54 19.17 -19.92 -1.81
N ALA A 55 18.29 -19.47 -0.91
CA ALA A 55 17.01 -20.10 -0.62
C ALA A 55 15.97 -19.86 -1.75
N LYS A 56 14.89 -20.64 -1.70
CA LYS A 56 13.72 -20.41 -2.54
C LYS A 56 13.15 -19.01 -2.25
N PRO A 57 12.51 -18.35 -3.23
CA PRO A 57 12.05 -16.96 -3.06
C PRO A 57 11.28 -16.68 -1.78
N HIS A 58 10.31 -17.53 -1.41
CA HIS A 58 9.50 -17.36 -0.21
C HIS A 58 10.19 -17.73 1.11
N GLU A 59 11.40 -18.27 1.06
CA GLU A 59 12.25 -18.60 2.22
C GLU A 59 13.51 -17.73 2.26
N SER A 60 13.57 -16.67 1.46
CA SER A 60 14.77 -15.84 1.27
C SER A 60 14.72 -14.49 1.98
N LEU A 61 13.53 -14.06 2.45
CA LEU A 61 13.31 -12.72 2.99
C LEU A 61 12.98 -12.76 4.47
N THR A 62 13.49 -11.77 5.19
CA THR A 62 13.13 -11.46 6.57
C THR A 62 12.54 -10.07 6.67
N CYS A 63 11.60 -9.88 7.59
CA CYS A 63 11.02 -8.60 7.92
C CYS A 63 11.66 -8.05 9.19
N PHE A 64 12.04 -6.76 9.18
CA PHE A 64 12.70 -6.08 10.28
C PHE A 64 12.00 -4.80 10.69
N ILE A 65 11.99 -4.49 11.98
CA ILE A 65 11.74 -3.13 12.46
C ILE A 65 13.07 -2.38 12.44
N VAL A 66 13.15 -1.32 11.67
CA VAL A 66 14.34 -0.50 11.49
C VAL A 66 14.05 0.91 11.98
N ASP A 67 14.79 1.36 13.00
CA ASP A 67 14.67 2.72 13.51
C ASP A 67 15.24 3.73 12.50
N ARG A 68 14.69 4.95 12.52
CA ARG A 68 15.29 6.07 11.82
C ARG A 68 16.61 6.43 12.49
N SER A 69 17.70 5.95 11.92
CA SER A 69 19.06 6.06 12.46
C SER A 69 20.03 6.56 11.39
N PRO A 70 21.26 6.93 11.74
CA PRO A 70 22.31 7.17 10.75
C PRO A 70 22.43 5.98 9.79
N GLY A 71 22.42 6.26 8.48
CA GLY A 71 22.38 5.25 7.42
C GLY A 71 21.00 5.04 6.78
N VAL A 72 19.91 5.52 7.40
CA VAL A 72 18.58 5.60 6.80
C VAL A 72 18.38 7.01 6.25
N GLU A 73 18.42 7.15 4.94
CA GLU A 73 18.31 8.46 4.25
C GLU A 73 17.01 8.56 3.46
N THR A 74 16.21 9.61 3.69
CA THR A 74 15.12 10.00 2.78
C THR A 74 15.72 10.75 1.60
N LYS A 75 15.90 10.04 0.48
CA LYS A 75 16.59 10.56 -0.71
C LYS A 75 15.75 11.48 -1.55
N TYR A 76 14.44 11.26 -1.56
CA TYR A 76 13.51 11.98 -2.41
C TYR A 76 12.08 11.86 -1.88
N LEU A 77 11.32 12.96 -1.95
CA LEU A 77 9.88 12.98 -1.69
C LEU A 77 9.13 13.17 -3.01
N TYR A 78 8.11 12.36 -3.24
CA TYR A 78 7.37 12.36 -4.49
C TYR A 78 6.27 13.42 -4.49
N GLY A 79 6.22 14.22 -5.54
CA GLY A 79 5.12 15.14 -5.83
C GLY A 79 3.90 14.38 -6.39
N LEU A 80 3.15 13.70 -5.52
CA LEU A 80 2.01 12.88 -5.92
C LEU A 80 0.86 13.73 -6.46
N MET A 81 0.03 13.16 -7.34
CA MET A 81 -1.19 13.77 -7.87
C MET A 81 -2.33 13.82 -6.84
N GLY A 82 -2.19 13.15 -5.72
CA GLY A 82 -3.08 13.13 -4.56
C GLY A 82 -2.35 12.57 -3.37
N CYS A 83 -2.99 12.48 -2.20
CA CYS A 83 -2.43 11.92 -0.96
C CYS A 83 -1.07 12.54 -0.54
N ARG A 84 -0.86 13.81 -0.83
CA ARG A 84 0.44 14.48 -0.62
C ARG A 84 0.85 14.56 0.83
N GLY A 85 -0.13 14.62 1.75
CA GLY A 85 0.12 14.63 3.20
C GLY A 85 0.74 13.34 3.76
N GLY A 86 0.80 12.26 2.96
CA GLY A 86 1.41 10.99 3.35
C GLY A 86 2.95 10.97 3.31
N GLY A 87 3.61 12.03 2.80
CA GLY A 87 5.07 12.13 2.77
C GLY A 87 5.75 10.95 2.08
N ALA A 88 5.18 10.50 0.93
CA ALA A 88 5.71 9.35 0.21
C ALA A 88 7.07 9.64 -0.41
N GLY A 89 8.05 8.77 -0.18
CA GLY A 89 9.41 9.01 -0.60
C GLY A 89 10.21 7.76 -0.99
N ARG A 90 11.47 8.01 -1.33
CA ARG A 90 12.49 7.00 -1.55
C ARG A 90 13.44 6.97 -0.36
N LEU A 91 13.57 5.80 0.24
CA LEU A 91 14.53 5.54 1.30
C LEU A 91 15.75 4.81 0.76
N VAL A 92 16.90 5.14 1.30
CA VAL A 92 18.17 4.46 1.07
C VAL A 92 18.70 3.98 2.43
N PHE A 93 19.09 2.73 2.48
CA PHE A 93 19.71 2.09 3.64
C PHE A 93 21.19 1.84 3.31
N LYS A 94 22.10 2.40 4.12
CA LYS A 94 23.55 2.25 3.97
C LYS A 94 24.13 1.78 5.28
N ASP A 95 24.57 0.54 5.31
CA ASP A 95 25.18 -0.11 6.46
C ASP A 95 24.40 0.07 7.76
N VAL A 96 23.06 -0.04 7.65
CA VAL A 96 22.16 0.13 8.80
C VAL A 96 22.23 -1.12 9.67
N LYS A 97 22.70 -0.94 10.91
CA LYS A 97 22.77 -2.01 11.91
C LYS A 97 21.41 -2.21 12.56
N VAL A 98 20.90 -3.41 12.48
CA VAL A 98 19.59 -3.79 13.04
C VAL A 98 19.77 -4.98 13.98
N PRO A 99 19.43 -4.86 15.27
CA PRO A 99 19.52 -5.96 16.23
C PRO A 99 18.68 -7.17 15.82
N LYS A 100 19.06 -8.37 16.23
CA LYS A 100 18.30 -9.60 15.90
C LYS A 100 16.90 -9.64 16.52
N GLU A 101 16.71 -9.00 17.65
CA GLU A 101 15.40 -8.86 18.31
C GLU A 101 14.38 -8.02 17.50
N ASN A 102 14.86 -7.23 16.53
CA ASN A 102 14.02 -6.45 15.65
C ASN A 102 13.47 -7.26 14.47
N ILE A 103 13.70 -8.57 14.40
CA ILE A 103 13.03 -9.44 13.43
C ILE A 103 11.54 -9.53 13.76
N VAL A 104 10.70 -9.27 12.76
CA VAL A 104 9.26 -9.47 12.86
C VAL A 104 8.92 -10.87 12.33
N GLY A 105 8.31 -11.67 13.19
CA GLY A 105 8.02 -13.07 12.89
C GLY A 105 9.25 -13.97 13.00
N LYS A 106 9.63 -14.63 11.91
CA LYS A 106 10.76 -15.59 11.89
C LYS A 106 11.80 -15.16 10.86
N LEU A 107 13.05 -15.53 11.09
CA LEU A 107 14.11 -15.45 10.09
C LEU A 107 13.67 -16.18 8.83
N ASN A 108 13.85 -15.58 7.65
CA ASN A 108 13.42 -16.07 6.36
C ASN A 108 11.90 -16.31 6.23
N GLY A 109 11.10 -15.78 7.16
CA GLY A 109 9.65 -15.96 7.26
C GLY A 109 8.83 -14.74 6.85
N ALA A 110 9.40 -13.79 6.11
CA ALA A 110 8.73 -12.54 5.73
C ALA A 110 7.42 -12.75 4.96
N HIS A 111 7.27 -13.86 4.24
CA HIS A 111 6.04 -14.19 3.51
C HIS A 111 4.80 -14.27 4.42
N ALA A 112 4.94 -14.80 5.63
CA ALA A 112 3.83 -14.89 6.59
C ALA A 112 3.44 -13.50 7.11
N VAL A 113 4.42 -12.65 7.42
CA VAL A 113 4.19 -11.26 7.82
C VAL A 113 3.48 -10.50 6.71
N PHE A 114 3.99 -10.59 5.48
CA PHE A 114 3.41 -9.96 4.30
C PHE A 114 1.96 -10.40 4.07
N ASN A 115 1.67 -11.69 4.07
CA ASN A 115 0.31 -12.19 3.84
C ASN A 115 -0.68 -11.70 4.89
N THR A 116 -0.28 -11.72 6.18
CA THR A 116 -1.13 -11.21 7.26
C THR A 116 -1.43 -9.73 7.11
N MET A 117 -0.42 -8.93 6.73
CA MET A 117 -0.54 -7.49 6.54
C MET A 117 -1.36 -7.13 5.28
N MET A 118 -1.25 -7.89 4.20
CA MET A 118 -1.93 -7.60 2.94
C MET A 118 -3.47 -7.69 3.03
N ILE A 119 -4.04 -8.42 3.97
CA ILE A 119 -5.49 -8.51 4.13
C ILE A 119 -6.08 -7.14 4.51
N PRO A 120 -5.70 -6.50 5.64
CA PRO A 120 -6.20 -5.18 6.00
C PRO A 120 -5.80 -4.10 4.99
N GLU A 121 -4.62 -4.17 4.38
CA GLU A 121 -4.17 -3.21 3.37
C GLU A 121 -5.08 -3.20 2.13
N ARG A 122 -5.41 -4.37 1.59
CA ARG A 122 -6.31 -4.48 0.44
C ARG A 122 -7.71 -4.00 0.76
N LEU A 123 -8.26 -4.37 1.91
CA LEU A 123 -9.58 -3.93 2.35
C LEU A 123 -9.63 -2.44 2.64
N GLY A 124 -8.62 -1.90 3.33
CA GLY A 124 -8.49 -0.48 3.62
C GLY A 124 -8.41 0.37 2.34
N THR A 125 -7.60 -0.07 1.37
CA THR A 125 -7.49 0.62 0.07
C THR A 125 -8.81 0.60 -0.70
N ALA A 126 -9.51 -0.52 -0.73
CA ALA A 126 -10.81 -0.63 -1.37
C ALA A 126 -11.86 0.27 -0.70
N ALA A 127 -11.93 0.26 0.64
CA ALA A 127 -12.84 1.11 1.40
C ALA A 127 -12.55 2.61 1.21
N MET A 128 -11.27 3.01 1.20
CA MET A 128 -10.84 4.38 0.94
C MET A 128 -11.26 4.85 -0.45
N THR A 129 -11.08 4.01 -1.46
CA THR A 129 -11.45 4.33 -2.85
C THR A 129 -12.95 4.52 -3.00
N ILE A 130 -13.77 3.65 -2.40
CA ILE A 130 -15.24 3.78 -2.38
C ILE A 130 -15.64 5.06 -1.65
N GLY A 131 -15.00 5.36 -0.51
CA GLY A 131 -15.24 6.58 0.24
C GLY A 131 -14.92 7.85 -0.54
N ALA A 132 -13.88 7.85 -1.37
CA ALA A 132 -13.52 8.97 -2.25
C ALA A 132 -14.42 9.10 -3.48
N ALA A 133 -14.88 7.98 -4.03
CA ALA A 133 -15.76 7.97 -5.22
C ALA A 133 -17.15 8.52 -4.94
N ARG A 134 -17.69 8.29 -3.74
CA ARG A 134 -19.03 8.73 -3.36
C ARG A 134 -19.24 10.25 -3.48
N PRO A 135 -18.45 11.13 -2.82
CA PRO A 135 -18.64 12.57 -2.95
C PRO A 135 -18.38 13.07 -4.37
N ALA A 136 -17.51 12.43 -5.15
CA ALA A 136 -17.31 12.77 -6.54
C ALA A 136 -18.58 12.53 -7.36
N LEU A 137 -19.28 11.41 -7.15
CA LEU A 137 -20.56 11.09 -7.79
C LEU A 137 -21.67 12.06 -7.34
N GLU A 138 -21.75 12.40 -6.05
CA GLU A 138 -22.73 13.36 -5.51
C GLU A 138 -22.53 14.75 -6.11
N ILE A 139 -21.29 15.22 -6.23
CA ILE A 139 -20.95 16.51 -6.86
C ILE A 139 -21.32 16.50 -8.35
N ALA A 140 -20.95 15.45 -9.08
CA ALA A 140 -21.26 15.32 -10.51
C ALA A 140 -22.78 15.31 -10.76
N THR A 141 -23.51 14.54 -9.94
CA THR A 141 -24.98 14.48 -10.00
C THR A 141 -25.60 15.86 -9.74
N GLY A 142 -25.21 16.51 -8.63
CA GLY A 142 -25.70 17.84 -8.28
C GLY A 142 -25.37 18.91 -9.33
N TYR A 143 -24.21 18.84 -9.96
CA TYR A 143 -23.84 19.72 -11.07
C TYR A 143 -24.73 19.46 -12.29
N SER A 144 -24.96 18.22 -12.69
CA SER A 144 -25.75 17.83 -13.84
C SER A 144 -27.23 18.30 -13.75
N MET A 145 -27.74 18.42 -12.53
CA MET A 145 -29.09 18.92 -12.23
C MET A 145 -29.22 20.45 -12.34
N LYS A 146 -28.13 21.19 -12.38
CA LYS A 146 -28.10 22.66 -12.39
C LYS A 146 -27.57 23.22 -13.71
N ARG A 147 -26.55 22.59 -14.28
CA ARG A 147 -25.95 23.03 -15.54
C ARG A 147 -26.90 22.87 -16.68
N LYS A 148 -27.11 23.95 -17.44
CA LYS A 148 -27.97 23.98 -18.67
C LYS A 148 -27.12 23.99 -19.92
N ALA A 149 -27.57 23.23 -20.90
CA ALA A 149 -27.10 23.26 -22.29
C ALA A 149 -28.28 22.89 -23.21
N PHE A 150 -28.34 23.47 -24.40
CA PHE A 150 -29.42 23.24 -25.37
C PHE A 150 -30.83 23.44 -24.79
N GLY A 151 -30.99 24.45 -23.92
CA GLY A 151 -32.26 24.84 -23.34
C GLY A 151 -32.77 24.02 -22.14
N THR A 152 -32.07 22.96 -21.73
CA THR A 152 -32.45 22.12 -20.59
C THR A 152 -31.26 21.79 -19.67
N VAL A 153 -31.52 21.20 -18.50
CA VAL A 153 -30.46 20.71 -17.60
C VAL A 153 -29.79 19.46 -18.18
N ILE A 154 -28.46 19.32 -18.02
CA ILE A 154 -27.72 18.31 -18.77
C ILE A 154 -28.00 16.87 -18.32
N ASN A 155 -28.56 16.63 -17.14
CA ASN A 155 -28.98 15.30 -16.70
C ASN A 155 -30.17 14.74 -17.50
N GLN A 156 -30.87 15.55 -18.30
CA GLN A 156 -31.91 15.07 -19.20
C GLN A 156 -31.35 14.36 -20.45
N PHE A 157 -30.06 14.52 -20.72
CA PHE A 157 -29.41 13.81 -21.83
C PHE A 157 -28.92 12.45 -21.36
N GLN A 158 -29.33 11.39 -22.06
CA GLN A 158 -28.94 10.01 -21.73
C GLN A 158 -27.41 9.81 -21.68
N GLY A 159 -26.63 10.54 -22.53
CA GLY A 159 -25.18 10.54 -22.51
C GLY A 159 -24.58 11.02 -21.19
N VAL A 160 -25.31 11.73 -20.34
CA VAL A 160 -24.93 12.18 -19.01
C VAL A 160 -25.57 11.30 -17.93
N SER A 161 -26.89 11.10 -17.98
CA SER A 161 -27.61 10.37 -16.94
C SER A 161 -27.22 8.90 -16.86
N PHE A 162 -26.92 8.26 -17.98
CA PHE A 162 -26.49 6.85 -17.98
C PHE A 162 -25.12 6.65 -17.36
N GLN A 163 -24.16 7.56 -17.57
CA GLN A 163 -22.85 7.51 -16.92
C GLN A 163 -22.97 7.65 -15.39
N ILE A 164 -23.88 8.53 -14.93
CA ILE A 164 -24.15 8.70 -13.49
C ILE A 164 -24.79 7.43 -12.92
N ALA A 165 -25.77 6.85 -13.62
CA ALA A 165 -26.44 5.62 -13.18
C ALA A 165 -25.49 4.42 -13.13
N GLU A 166 -24.62 4.27 -14.13
CA GLU A 166 -23.60 3.23 -14.17
C GLU A 166 -22.61 3.38 -13.00
N ALA A 167 -22.09 4.59 -12.79
CA ALA A 167 -21.19 4.87 -11.68
C ALA A 167 -21.84 4.59 -10.32
N ALA A 168 -23.11 4.96 -10.12
CA ALA A 168 -23.86 4.67 -8.90
C ALA A 168 -24.00 3.15 -8.68
N THR A 169 -24.36 2.41 -9.72
CA THR A 169 -24.51 0.95 -9.67
C THR A 169 -23.19 0.27 -9.30
N LEU A 170 -22.08 0.66 -9.94
CA LEU A 170 -20.76 0.11 -9.65
C LEU A 170 -20.28 0.46 -8.23
N LEU A 171 -20.58 1.67 -7.75
CA LEU A 171 -20.24 2.11 -6.41
C LEU A 171 -20.97 1.27 -5.34
N ASP A 172 -22.27 1.04 -5.51
CA ASP A 172 -23.07 0.25 -4.58
C ASP A 172 -22.67 -1.24 -4.61
N ALA A 173 -22.39 -1.79 -5.78
CA ALA A 173 -21.88 -3.15 -5.92
C ALA A 173 -20.53 -3.32 -5.24
N SER A 174 -19.58 -2.41 -5.49
CA SER A 174 -18.25 -2.41 -4.87
C SER A 174 -18.33 -2.28 -3.35
N ARG A 175 -19.20 -1.40 -2.85
CA ARG A 175 -19.44 -1.25 -1.41
C ARG A 175 -19.96 -2.54 -0.79
N SER A 176 -20.91 -3.19 -1.44
CA SER A 176 -21.46 -4.46 -0.96
C SER A 176 -20.40 -5.56 -0.90
N MET A 177 -19.51 -5.64 -1.90
CA MET A 177 -18.39 -6.57 -1.91
C MET A 177 -17.42 -6.31 -0.75
N VAL A 178 -16.99 -5.07 -0.53
CA VAL A 178 -16.06 -4.71 0.55
C VAL A 178 -16.67 -5.08 1.91
N TYR A 179 -17.91 -4.72 2.18
CA TYR A 179 -18.56 -5.06 3.45
C TYR A 179 -18.70 -6.59 3.65
N THR A 180 -19.02 -7.32 2.59
CA THR A 180 -19.10 -8.79 2.63
C THR A 180 -17.74 -9.42 2.94
N THR A 181 -16.69 -8.94 2.29
CA THR A 181 -15.32 -9.43 2.51
C THR A 181 -14.83 -9.09 3.93
N CYS A 182 -15.09 -7.88 4.42
CA CYS A 182 -14.75 -7.51 5.80
C CYS A 182 -15.41 -8.46 6.82
N ARG A 183 -16.70 -8.76 6.64
CA ARG A 183 -17.41 -9.71 7.52
C ARG A 183 -16.83 -11.13 7.45
N ALA A 184 -16.45 -11.58 6.25
CA ALA A 184 -15.81 -12.89 6.09
C ALA A 184 -14.46 -12.96 6.84
N VAL A 185 -13.66 -11.90 6.78
CA VAL A 185 -12.40 -11.80 7.55
C VAL A 185 -12.66 -11.79 9.04
N ASP A 186 -13.62 -10.96 9.53
CA ASP A 186 -13.98 -10.87 10.95
C ASP A 186 -14.48 -12.20 11.53
N THR A 187 -15.10 -13.04 10.70
CA THR A 187 -15.62 -14.35 11.11
C THR A 187 -14.68 -15.52 10.79
N ASN A 188 -13.43 -15.23 10.41
CA ASN A 188 -12.43 -16.22 9.97
C ASN A 188 -12.95 -17.18 8.88
N GLN A 189 -13.87 -16.73 8.05
CA GLN A 189 -14.29 -17.46 6.86
C GLN A 189 -13.20 -17.28 5.80
N GLU A 190 -12.62 -18.38 5.32
CA GLU A 190 -11.71 -18.34 4.19
C GLU A 190 -12.43 -17.72 2.99
N SER A 191 -12.04 -16.51 2.62
CA SER A 191 -12.52 -15.91 1.40
C SER A 191 -11.58 -16.33 0.26
N ASN A 192 -12.07 -17.13 -0.66
CA ASN A 192 -11.42 -17.42 -1.94
C ASN A 192 -11.56 -16.25 -2.94
N LEU A 193 -11.69 -15.02 -2.42
CA LEU A 193 -11.83 -13.79 -3.20
C LEU A 193 -10.51 -13.09 -3.42
#